data_ede398c0dda76845c7755215c4f80cbb
#
_entry.id   ede398c0dda76845c7755215c4f80cbb
#
_cell.length_a   1.000
_cell.length_b   1.000
_cell.length_c   1.000
_cell.angle_alpha   90.00
_cell.angle_beta   90.00
_cell.angle_gamma   90.00
#
_symmetry.space_group_name_H-M   'P 1'
#
loop_
_entity.id
_entity.type
_entity.pdbx_description
1 polymer ?
#
loop_
_entity_poly.entity_id
_entity_poly.type
_entity_poly.pdbx_seq_one_letter_code
_entity_poly.pdbx_strand_id
1 'polypeptide(L)'
;IRDRIIGGGDGGVAKELTQYDSIEKIDVVEPDEMLVEVCREHFPELACGLDDPRVNVYYQDGLRFLRNKTEEYDLIINDATDPFGHTEGLFTKEFYGSCYKALKEDGIMVYQHGSPFYDEDKEECMKMHRKAFRAFPVSRVYQAHIPTCSSGYWLFGFASKKYHPLNNLRVKEWKKLHIKTRYYTTNLHRGAFMLPKYLEDMLEDEEDLSLIHIS
;
A
#
# COMPACT_ATOMS: atom_id res chain seq x y z
N ILE A 1 -10.86 -0.90 14.14
CA ILE A 1 -9.79 -0.63 13.16
C ILE A 1 -10.23 0.52 12.26
N ARG A 2 -9.34 1.47 12.03
CA ARG A 2 -9.57 2.60 11.13
C ARG A 2 -8.51 2.62 10.04
N ASP A 3 -8.94 2.44 8.82
CA ASP A 3 -8.06 2.30 7.67
C ASP A 3 -8.18 3.48 6.71
N ARG A 4 -7.16 3.66 5.90
CA ARG A 4 -7.12 4.66 4.85
C ARG A 4 -6.62 4.07 3.54
N ILE A 5 -7.27 4.49 2.46
CA ILE A 5 -6.83 4.26 1.09
C ILE A 5 -6.49 5.63 0.48
N ILE A 6 -5.32 5.76 -0.13
CA ILE A 6 -4.88 6.92 -0.90
C ILE A 6 -4.85 6.50 -2.36
N GLY A 7 -5.62 7.17 -3.21
CA GLY A 7 -6.04 6.66 -4.50
C GLY A 7 -7.20 5.67 -4.34
N GLY A 8 -7.34 4.75 -5.27
CA GLY A 8 -8.34 3.68 -5.19
C GLY A 8 -9.78 4.14 -5.42
N GLY A 9 -9.95 5.19 -6.21
CA GLY A 9 -11.27 5.71 -6.61
C GLY A 9 -12.12 4.73 -7.40
N ASP A 10 -11.54 3.62 -7.86
CA ASP A 10 -12.25 2.50 -8.49
C ASP A 10 -13.04 1.65 -7.47
N GLY A 11 -12.72 1.76 -6.17
CA GLY A 11 -13.40 1.06 -5.09
C GLY A 11 -12.94 -0.38 -4.83
N GLY A 12 -12.00 -0.91 -5.60
CA GLY A 12 -11.55 -2.30 -5.46
C GLY A 12 -10.93 -2.61 -4.11
N VAL A 13 -10.05 -1.76 -3.63
CA VAL A 13 -9.43 -1.91 -2.30
C VAL A 13 -10.47 -1.72 -1.19
N ALA A 14 -11.36 -0.74 -1.31
CA ALA A 14 -12.44 -0.53 -0.36
C ALA A 14 -13.34 -1.77 -0.24
N LYS A 15 -13.73 -2.37 -1.38
CA LYS A 15 -14.51 -3.62 -1.42
C LYS A 15 -13.82 -4.76 -0.67
N GLU A 16 -12.52 -4.94 -0.85
CA GLU A 16 -11.79 -5.99 -0.13
C GLU A 16 -11.72 -5.72 1.38
N LEU A 17 -11.53 -4.47 1.80
CA LEU A 17 -11.50 -4.10 3.21
C LEU A 17 -12.88 -4.26 3.89
N THR A 18 -13.98 -4.01 3.19
CA THR A 18 -15.33 -4.14 3.76
C THR A 18 -15.71 -5.58 4.13
N GLN A 19 -14.96 -6.59 3.67
CA GLN A 19 -15.14 -7.98 4.10
C GLN A 19 -14.74 -8.23 5.57
N TYR A 20 -14.05 -7.29 6.20
CA TYR A 20 -13.58 -7.43 7.58
C TYR A 20 -14.51 -6.69 8.55
N ASP A 21 -15.26 -7.44 9.36
CA ASP A 21 -16.17 -6.87 10.37
C ASP A 21 -15.45 -6.04 11.44
N SER A 22 -14.15 -6.28 11.65
CA SER A 22 -13.34 -5.53 12.61
C SER A 22 -12.99 -4.12 12.15
N ILE A 23 -13.21 -3.79 10.88
CA ILE A 23 -12.98 -2.46 10.35
C ILE A 23 -14.21 -1.59 10.62
N GLU A 24 -14.00 -0.50 11.33
CA GLU A 24 -15.06 0.43 11.76
C GLU A 24 -15.20 1.62 10.81
N LYS A 25 -14.08 2.00 10.18
CA LYS A 25 -14.05 3.16 9.30
C LYS A 25 -12.95 3.02 8.24
N ILE A 26 -13.30 3.37 7.00
CA ILE A 26 -12.40 3.45 5.86
C ILE A 26 -12.49 4.86 5.27
N ASP A 27 -11.40 5.58 5.22
CA ASP A 27 -11.31 6.87 4.53
C ASP A 27 -10.62 6.65 3.16
N VAL A 28 -11.33 6.84 2.06
CA VAL A 28 -10.82 6.82 0.69
C VAL A 28 -10.52 8.24 0.27
N VAL A 29 -9.30 8.52 -0.17
CA VAL A 29 -8.86 9.86 -0.58
C VAL A 29 -8.43 9.83 -2.04
N GLU A 30 -9.32 10.25 -2.92
CA GLU A 30 -9.16 10.26 -4.37
C GLU A 30 -9.39 11.67 -4.90
N PRO A 31 -8.42 12.30 -5.56
CA PRO A 31 -8.61 13.66 -6.08
C PRO A 31 -9.56 13.74 -7.27
N ASP A 32 -9.71 12.66 -8.03
CA ASP A 32 -10.55 12.62 -9.23
C ASP A 32 -11.96 12.09 -8.92
N GLU A 33 -12.90 13.03 -8.72
CA GLU A 33 -14.31 12.70 -8.51
C GLU A 33 -14.93 12.02 -9.74
N MET A 34 -14.52 12.40 -10.95
CA MET A 34 -15.03 11.82 -12.19
C MET A 34 -14.65 10.33 -12.29
N LEU A 35 -13.44 9.94 -11.84
CA LEU A 35 -13.03 8.55 -11.78
C LEU A 35 -14.00 7.73 -10.93
N VAL A 36 -14.34 8.23 -9.74
CA VAL A 36 -15.28 7.55 -8.83
C VAL A 36 -16.67 7.39 -9.46
N GLU A 37 -17.18 8.44 -10.10
CA GLU A 37 -18.49 8.41 -10.76
C GLU A 37 -18.51 7.42 -11.92
N VAL A 38 -17.50 7.45 -12.79
CA VAL A 38 -17.35 6.52 -13.92
C VAL A 38 -17.25 5.07 -13.44
N CYS A 39 -16.49 4.82 -12.38
CA CYS A 39 -16.38 3.47 -11.83
C CYS A 39 -17.69 2.98 -11.22
N ARG A 40 -18.47 3.82 -10.56
CA ARG A 40 -19.79 3.47 -10.06
C ARG A 40 -20.76 3.14 -11.19
N GLU A 41 -20.71 3.87 -12.28
CA GLU A 41 -21.60 3.65 -13.44
C GLU A 41 -21.21 2.42 -14.24
N HIS A 42 -19.94 2.24 -14.56
CA HIS A 42 -19.48 1.24 -15.52
C HIS A 42 -18.88 -0.02 -14.87
N PHE A 43 -18.44 0.06 -13.62
CA PHE A 43 -17.83 -1.03 -12.85
C PHE A 43 -18.48 -1.21 -11.48
N PRO A 44 -19.82 -1.32 -11.37
CA PRO A 44 -20.52 -1.34 -10.08
C PRO A 44 -20.12 -2.52 -9.19
N GLU A 45 -19.70 -3.65 -9.77
CA GLU A 45 -19.22 -4.79 -8.99
C GLU A 45 -17.86 -4.52 -8.30
N LEU A 46 -17.07 -3.61 -8.84
CA LEU A 46 -15.82 -3.17 -8.24
C LEU A 46 -16.07 -2.04 -7.24
N ALA A 47 -16.82 -1.02 -7.68
CA ALA A 47 -17.05 0.20 -6.92
C ALA A 47 -18.04 0.05 -5.74
N CYS A 48 -18.74 -1.09 -5.62
CA CYS A 48 -19.72 -1.32 -4.54
C CYS A 48 -19.16 -1.14 -3.12
N GLY A 49 -17.84 -1.31 -2.94
CA GLY A 49 -17.19 -1.04 -1.66
C GLY A 49 -17.26 0.43 -1.23
N LEU A 50 -17.36 1.36 -2.16
CA LEU A 50 -17.47 2.80 -1.88
C LEU A 50 -18.82 3.20 -1.27
N ASP A 51 -19.83 2.34 -1.39
CA ASP A 51 -21.17 2.58 -0.87
C ASP A 51 -21.42 1.92 0.51
N ASP A 52 -20.41 1.23 1.06
CA ASP A 52 -20.48 0.69 2.42
C ASP A 52 -20.58 1.84 3.43
N PRO A 53 -21.46 1.79 4.45
CA PRO A 53 -21.65 2.86 5.42
C PRO A 53 -20.42 3.20 6.25
N ARG A 54 -19.40 2.35 6.29
CA ARG A 54 -18.12 2.59 6.95
C ARG A 54 -17.14 3.37 6.08
N VAL A 55 -17.40 3.50 4.77
CA VAL A 55 -16.52 4.15 3.80
C VAL A 55 -16.88 5.62 3.64
N ASN A 56 -15.88 6.49 3.72
CA ASN A 56 -16.01 7.92 3.42
C ASN A 56 -15.05 8.26 2.29
N VAL A 57 -15.58 8.80 1.21
CA VAL A 57 -14.80 9.26 0.06
C VAL A 57 -14.52 10.75 0.20
N TYR A 58 -13.25 11.16 0.04
CA TYR A 58 -12.79 12.54 0.11
C TYR A 58 -12.11 12.91 -1.22
N TYR A 59 -12.66 13.88 -1.93
CA TYR A 59 -12.12 14.37 -3.19
C TYR A 59 -11.04 15.42 -2.95
N GLN A 60 -9.83 14.97 -2.64
CA GLN A 60 -8.69 15.85 -2.38
C GLN A 60 -7.35 15.13 -2.50
N ASP A 61 -6.27 15.90 -2.52
CA ASP A 61 -4.90 15.38 -2.56
C ASP A 61 -4.54 14.60 -1.30
N GLY A 62 -3.96 13.40 -1.49
CA GLY A 62 -3.64 12.46 -0.42
C GLY A 62 -2.60 12.98 0.56
N LEU A 63 -1.54 13.66 0.08
CA LEU A 63 -0.50 14.24 0.94
C LEU A 63 -1.07 15.37 1.79
N ARG A 64 -1.85 16.27 1.16
CA ARG A 64 -2.52 17.37 1.87
C ARG A 64 -3.46 16.86 2.96
N PHE A 65 -4.19 15.80 2.68
CA PHE A 65 -5.09 15.19 3.65
C PHE A 65 -4.34 14.61 4.86
N LEU A 66 -3.14 14.04 4.65
CA LEU A 66 -2.33 13.42 5.73
C LEU A 66 -1.63 14.44 6.64
N ARG A 67 -1.30 15.64 6.15
CA ARG A 67 -0.47 16.63 6.88
C ARG A 67 -0.92 16.89 8.32
N ASN A 68 -2.22 16.84 8.58
CA ASN A 68 -2.81 17.17 9.89
C ASN A 68 -3.23 15.92 10.70
N LYS A 69 -2.83 14.74 10.26
CA LYS A 69 -3.18 13.47 10.89
C LYS A 69 -2.06 12.98 11.81
N THR A 70 -2.43 12.49 12.98
CA THR A 70 -1.47 11.95 13.95
C THR A 70 -2.12 10.76 14.65
N GLU A 71 -1.52 9.57 14.54
CA GLU A 71 -1.95 8.34 15.22
C GLU A 71 -3.45 8.00 15.06
N GLU A 72 -3.98 8.26 13.86
CA GLU A 72 -5.39 8.03 13.57
C GLU A 72 -5.66 6.66 12.93
N TYR A 73 -4.70 6.09 12.18
CA TYR A 73 -4.93 4.94 11.31
C TYR A 73 -4.16 3.69 11.76
N ASP A 74 -4.81 2.56 11.65
CA ASP A 74 -4.22 1.23 11.85
C ASP A 74 -3.51 0.76 10.58
N LEU A 75 -4.09 1.09 9.40
CA LEU A 75 -3.56 0.74 8.09
C LEU A 75 -3.66 1.93 7.14
N ILE A 76 -2.62 2.15 6.36
CA ILE A 76 -2.62 3.06 5.20
C ILE A 76 -2.27 2.22 3.96
N ILE A 77 -3.12 2.25 2.94
CA ILE A 77 -2.86 1.65 1.63
C ILE A 77 -2.69 2.79 0.64
N ASN A 78 -1.49 2.89 0.04
CA ASN A 78 -1.25 3.80 -1.07
C ASN A 78 -1.48 3.03 -2.38
N ASP A 79 -2.65 3.23 -2.94
CA ASP A 79 -3.12 2.66 -4.20
C ASP A 79 -3.11 3.73 -5.31
N ALA A 80 -2.16 4.65 -5.23
CA ALA A 80 -1.95 5.64 -6.27
C ALA A 80 -1.31 5.00 -7.51
N THR A 81 -1.59 5.57 -8.66
CA THR A 81 -0.94 5.24 -9.92
C THR A 81 0.56 5.59 -9.89
N ASP A 82 1.26 5.36 -11.00
CA ASP A 82 2.71 5.57 -11.13
C ASP A 82 3.21 6.93 -10.62
N PRO A 83 4.48 7.06 -10.19
CA PRO A 83 5.05 8.23 -9.55
C PRO A 83 5.32 9.41 -10.51
N PHE A 84 4.44 9.60 -11.50
CA PHE A 84 4.57 10.64 -12.51
C PHE A 84 3.40 11.64 -12.47
N GLY A 85 3.72 12.93 -12.70
CA GLY A 85 2.69 13.97 -12.80
C GLY A 85 2.03 14.28 -11.45
N HIS A 86 0.71 14.18 -11.38
CA HIS A 86 -0.08 14.58 -10.20
C HIS A 86 0.16 13.70 -8.97
N THR A 87 0.66 12.47 -9.14
CA THR A 87 0.91 11.53 -8.06
C THR A 87 2.33 11.60 -7.49
N GLU A 88 3.26 12.34 -8.11
CA GLU A 88 4.66 12.47 -7.69
C GLU A 88 4.80 12.84 -6.20
N GLY A 89 3.89 13.66 -5.68
CA GLY A 89 3.83 14.03 -4.27
C GLY A 89 3.66 12.86 -3.30
N LEU A 90 3.02 11.77 -3.74
CA LEU A 90 2.75 10.56 -2.95
C LEU A 90 3.94 9.60 -2.85
N PHE A 91 5.08 9.99 -3.42
CA PHE A 91 6.32 9.19 -3.40
C PHE A 91 7.50 9.97 -2.81
N THR A 92 7.22 11.08 -2.12
CA THR A 92 8.23 11.93 -1.49
C THR A 92 8.58 11.47 -0.06
N LYS A 93 9.74 11.92 0.46
CA LYS A 93 10.10 11.71 1.88
C LYS A 93 9.05 12.31 2.83
N GLU A 94 8.47 13.46 2.46
CA GLU A 94 7.40 14.11 3.22
C GLU A 94 6.18 13.22 3.33
N PHE A 95 5.81 12.54 2.24
CA PHE A 95 4.68 11.62 2.22
C PHE A 95 4.89 10.43 3.16
N TYR A 96 6.03 9.71 3.07
CA TYR A 96 6.31 8.59 3.97
C TYR A 96 6.38 9.03 5.43
N GLY A 97 6.96 10.20 5.72
CA GLY A 97 6.97 10.80 7.06
C GLY A 97 5.57 11.16 7.57
N SER A 98 4.70 11.67 6.68
CA SER A 98 3.30 11.97 6.99
C SER A 98 2.49 10.70 7.25
N CYS A 99 2.69 9.64 6.45
CA CYS A 99 2.11 8.32 6.70
C CYS A 99 2.55 7.76 8.05
N TYR A 100 3.87 7.81 8.34
CA TYR A 100 4.38 7.38 9.63
C TYR A 100 3.70 8.10 10.79
N LYS A 101 3.58 9.43 10.72
CA LYS A 101 2.92 10.23 11.76
C LYS A 101 1.43 9.92 11.90
N ALA A 102 0.74 9.72 10.78
CA ALA A 102 -0.70 9.44 10.77
C ALA A 102 -1.06 8.03 11.25
N LEU A 103 -0.14 7.08 11.14
CA LEU A 103 -0.29 5.73 11.66
C LEU A 103 -0.17 5.69 13.18
N LYS A 104 -0.98 4.85 13.82
CA LYS A 104 -0.88 4.50 15.23
C LYS A 104 0.46 3.82 15.54
N GLU A 105 0.74 3.59 16.83
CA GLU A 105 2.00 3.02 17.33
C GLU A 105 2.35 1.65 16.70
N ASP A 106 1.34 0.89 16.31
CA ASP A 106 1.48 -0.44 15.69
C ASP A 106 0.97 -0.49 14.24
N GLY A 107 0.82 0.69 13.62
CA GLY A 107 0.25 0.84 12.28
C GLY A 107 1.14 0.29 11.15
N ILE A 108 0.47 -0.05 10.06
CA ILE A 108 1.05 -0.64 8.86
C ILE A 108 0.76 0.24 7.65
N MET A 109 1.72 0.34 6.73
CA MET A 109 1.54 0.92 5.41
C MET A 109 1.84 -0.12 4.34
N VAL A 110 0.97 -0.18 3.31
CA VAL A 110 1.19 -0.97 2.09
C VAL A 110 1.13 -0.02 0.89
N TYR A 111 2.01 -0.21 -0.08
CA TYR A 111 2.11 0.69 -1.22
C TYR A 111 2.69 -0.01 -2.44
N GLN A 112 2.41 0.53 -3.62
CA GLN A 112 2.99 0.03 -4.86
C GLN A 112 4.47 0.38 -4.95
N HIS A 113 5.27 -0.57 -5.50
CA HIS A 113 6.69 -0.38 -5.77
C HIS A 113 7.00 -0.31 -7.26
N GLY A 114 6.19 -0.94 -8.10
CA GLY A 114 6.37 -0.99 -9.54
C GLY A 114 7.08 -2.23 -10.06
N SER A 115 7.57 -2.16 -11.28
CA SER A 115 8.31 -3.23 -11.95
C SER A 115 9.82 -3.10 -11.73
N PRO A 116 10.55 -4.21 -11.45
CA PRO A 116 12.00 -4.16 -11.32
C PRO A 116 12.74 -4.35 -12.66
N PHE A 117 12.05 -4.49 -13.79
CA PHE A 117 12.64 -4.94 -15.05
C PHE A 117 12.95 -3.82 -16.04
N TYR A 118 12.19 -2.74 -16.02
CA TYR A 118 12.41 -1.60 -16.92
C TYR A 118 13.23 -0.55 -16.19
N ASP A 119 14.23 0.02 -16.84
CA ASP A 119 15.23 0.88 -16.20
C ASP A 119 14.61 2.06 -15.43
N GLU A 120 13.64 2.75 -16.03
CA GLU A 120 12.95 3.87 -15.38
C GLU A 120 12.13 3.42 -14.16
N ASP A 121 11.33 2.36 -14.32
CA ASP A 121 10.51 1.79 -13.25
C ASP A 121 11.37 1.25 -12.12
N LYS A 122 12.47 0.57 -12.47
CA LYS A 122 13.43 0.04 -11.51
C LYS A 122 14.05 1.14 -10.65
N GLU A 123 14.48 2.24 -11.27
CA GLU A 123 15.09 3.36 -10.56
C GLU A 123 14.11 3.99 -9.56
N GLU A 124 12.85 4.20 -9.98
CA GLU A 124 11.80 4.73 -9.09
C GLU A 124 11.44 3.73 -7.97
N CYS A 125 11.34 2.44 -8.29
CA CYS A 125 11.13 1.38 -7.32
C CYS A 125 12.20 1.42 -6.19
N MET A 126 13.47 1.53 -6.58
CA MET A 126 14.59 1.61 -5.63
C MET A 126 14.56 2.92 -4.80
N LYS A 127 14.23 4.04 -5.43
CA LYS A 127 14.05 5.32 -4.72
C LYS A 127 12.92 5.25 -3.67
N MET A 128 11.81 4.60 -4.01
CA MET A 128 10.69 4.39 -3.09
C MET A 128 11.09 3.50 -1.92
N HIS A 129 11.77 2.38 -2.20
CA HIS A 129 12.27 1.49 -1.16
C HIS A 129 13.14 2.23 -0.15
N ARG A 130 14.13 2.98 -0.62
CA ARG A 130 15.05 3.79 0.22
C ARG A 130 14.30 4.78 1.12
N LYS A 131 13.26 5.43 0.59
CA LYS A 131 12.45 6.40 1.37
C LYS A 131 11.66 5.71 2.47
N ALA A 132 11.03 4.58 2.18
CA ALA A 132 10.27 3.80 3.16
C ALA A 132 11.19 3.17 4.22
N PHE A 133 12.32 2.61 3.82
CA PHE A 133 13.33 2.04 4.71
C PHE A 133 13.84 3.05 5.75
N ARG A 134 14.02 4.31 5.33
CA ARG A 134 14.42 5.40 6.24
C ARG A 134 13.31 5.87 7.17
N ALA A 135 12.06 5.74 6.75
CA ALA A 135 10.91 6.25 7.50
C ALA A 135 10.37 5.25 8.53
N PHE A 136 10.52 3.95 8.29
CA PHE A 136 9.90 2.90 9.10
C PHE A 136 10.93 1.92 9.66
N PRO A 137 10.76 1.47 10.92
CA PRO A 137 11.65 0.47 11.55
C PRO A 137 11.53 -0.93 10.92
N VAL A 138 10.40 -1.22 10.27
CA VAL A 138 10.21 -2.44 9.49
C VAL A 138 9.81 -2.03 8.08
N SER A 139 10.65 -2.35 7.10
CA SER A 139 10.36 -2.16 5.68
C SER A 139 10.70 -3.46 4.95
N ARG A 140 9.78 -3.98 4.15
CA ARG A 140 9.94 -5.21 3.37
C ARG A 140 9.26 -5.03 2.01
N VAL A 141 9.77 -5.76 1.04
CA VAL A 141 9.18 -5.80 -0.31
C VAL A 141 8.59 -7.18 -0.54
N TYR A 142 7.46 -7.24 -1.22
CA TYR A 142 6.85 -8.49 -1.66
C TYR A 142 6.44 -8.40 -3.12
N GLN A 143 6.32 -9.55 -3.74
CA GLN A 143 6.03 -9.71 -5.16
C GLN A 143 4.61 -10.23 -5.38
N ALA A 144 3.99 -9.80 -6.47
CA ALA A 144 2.76 -10.38 -6.97
C ALA A 144 2.77 -10.46 -8.50
N HIS A 145 1.99 -11.38 -9.05
CA HIS A 145 1.77 -11.47 -10.48
C HIS A 145 0.51 -10.71 -10.84
N ILE A 146 0.67 -9.63 -11.60
CA ILE A 146 -0.41 -8.74 -12.06
C ILE A 146 -0.42 -8.75 -13.58
N PRO A 147 -1.19 -9.63 -14.23
CA PRO A 147 -1.15 -9.84 -15.69
C PRO A 147 -1.43 -8.58 -16.52
N THR A 148 -2.09 -7.60 -15.97
CA THR A 148 -2.40 -6.31 -16.62
C THR A 148 -1.23 -5.32 -16.60
N CYS A 149 -0.21 -5.56 -15.77
CA CYS A 149 1.02 -4.76 -15.77
C CYS A 149 1.98 -5.24 -16.85
N SER A 150 2.81 -4.34 -17.37
CA SER A 150 3.67 -4.57 -18.54
C SER A 150 4.56 -5.82 -18.43
N SER A 151 5.13 -6.09 -17.26
CA SER A 151 5.98 -7.26 -17.01
C SER A 151 5.21 -8.49 -16.48
N GLY A 152 3.97 -8.31 -16.05
CA GLY A 152 3.22 -9.31 -15.28
C GLY A 152 3.78 -9.57 -13.88
N TYR A 153 4.91 -8.97 -13.53
CA TYR A 153 5.58 -9.11 -12.24
C TYR A 153 5.68 -7.74 -11.57
N TRP A 154 5.08 -7.62 -10.40
CA TRP A 154 4.96 -6.35 -9.70
C TRP A 154 5.41 -6.44 -8.26
N LEU A 155 6.09 -5.40 -7.78
CA LEU A 155 6.54 -5.29 -6.41
C LEU A 155 5.64 -4.35 -5.62
N PHE A 156 5.50 -4.69 -4.35
CA PHE A 156 4.78 -3.92 -3.35
C PHE A 156 5.65 -3.74 -2.11
N GLY A 157 5.50 -2.60 -1.45
CA GLY A 157 6.13 -2.33 -0.18
C GLY A 157 5.21 -2.61 1.01
N PHE A 158 5.78 -3.16 2.06
CA PHE A 158 5.20 -3.29 3.37
C PHE A 158 6.07 -2.53 4.37
N ALA A 159 5.52 -1.52 4.99
CA ALA A 159 6.20 -0.74 6.02
C ALA A 159 5.39 -0.77 7.32
N SER A 160 6.04 -0.92 8.46
CA SER A 160 5.35 -1.02 9.74
C SER A 160 6.14 -0.38 10.86
N LYS A 161 5.44 0.18 11.84
CA LYS A 161 6.05 0.66 13.08
C LYS A 161 6.48 -0.47 14.02
N LYS A 162 5.89 -1.67 13.87
CA LYS A 162 6.06 -2.76 14.85
C LYS A 162 6.10 -4.16 14.25
N TYR A 163 5.18 -4.48 13.35
CA TYR A 163 4.96 -5.84 12.92
C TYR A 163 5.83 -6.24 11.72
N HIS A 164 6.46 -7.40 11.81
CA HIS A 164 7.14 -8.02 10.67
C HIS A 164 6.13 -8.91 9.91
N PRO A 165 6.05 -8.82 8.57
CA PRO A 165 4.99 -9.49 7.80
C PRO A 165 5.00 -11.02 7.91
N LEU A 166 6.16 -11.63 8.11
CA LEU A 166 6.28 -13.08 8.25
C LEU A 166 6.22 -13.55 9.71
N ASN A 167 6.95 -12.86 10.62
CA ASN A 167 7.06 -13.30 12.01
C ASN A 167 5.76 -13.08 12.80
N ASN A 168 4.98 -12.05 12.42
CA ASN A 168 3.72 -11.72 13.08
C ASN A 168 2.48 -12.17 12.31
N LEU A 169 2.65 -13.06 11.30
CA LEU A 169 1.54 -13.58 10.50
C LEU A 169 0.61 -14.47 11.35
N ARG A 170 -0.64 -14.03 11.51
CA ARG A 170 -1.65 -14.68 12.35
C ARG A 170 -2.53 -15.66 11.54
N VAL A 171 -1.95 -16.78 11.14
CA VAL A 171 -2.60 -17.80 10.28
C VAL A 171 -3.89 -18.36 10.88
N LYS A 172 -3.89 -18.61 12.21
CA LYS A 172 -5.06 -19.19 12.89
C LYS A 172 -6.23 -18.21 12.91
N GLU A 173 -5.95 -16.95 13.19
CA GLU A 173 -6.93 -15.87 13.21
C GLU A 173 -7.50 -15.64 11.81
N TRP A 174 -6.63 -15.57 10.80
CA TRP A 174 -7.05 -15.49 9.41
C TRP A 174 -8.05 -16.59 9.02
N LYS A 175 -7.75 -17.84 9.34
CA LYS A 175 -8.63 -18.96 9.02
C LYS A 175 -10.01 -18.88 9.70
N LYS A 176 -10.12 -18.26 10.88
CA LYS A 176 -11.40 -18.05 11.59
C LYS A 176 -12.30 -17.02 10.93
N LEU A 177 -11.77 -16.13 10.12
CA LEU A 177 -12.57 -15.12 9.40
C LEU A 177 -13.42 -15.71 8.30
N HIS A 178 -13.09 -16.91 7.80
CA HIS A 178 -13.80 -17.59 6.70
C HIS A 178 -13.99 -16.74 5.45
N ILE A 179 -13.12 -15.71 5.24
CA ILE A 179 -13.18 -14.85 4.06
C ILE A 179 -12.83 -15.68 2.82
N LYS A 180 -13.65 -15.58 1.80
CA LYS A 180 -13.44 -16.25 0.52
C LYS A 180 -12.52 -15.40 -0.35
N THR A 181 -11.34 -15.91 -0.64
CA THR A 181 -10.36 -15.26 -1.52
C THR A 181 -10.13 -16.09 -2.78
N ARG A 182 -9.88 -15.42 -3.91
CA ARG A 182 -9.51 -16.08 -5.18
C ARG A 182 -8.00 -16.15 -5.38
N TYR A 183 -7.26 -15.25 -4.75
CA TYR A 183 -5.81 -15.10 -4.92
C TYR A 183 -5.04 -15.39 -3.64
N TYR A 184 -5.43 -14.78 -2.54
CA TYR A 184 -4.68 -14.84 -1.29
C TYR A 184 -4.78 -16.20 -0.58
N THR A 185 -3.63 -16.71 -0.13
CA THR A 185 -3.51 -17.77 0.88
C THR A 185 -2.38 -17.42 1.83
N THR A 186 -2.37 -17.98 3.03
CA THR A 186 -1.26 -17.80 3.98
C THR A 186 0.07 -18.40 3.51
N ASN A 187 0.04 -19.35 2.58
CA ASN A 187 1.25 -19.88 1.94
C ASN A 187 1.74 -18.93 0.85
N LEU A 188 0.83 -18.40 0.01
CA LEU A 188 1.17 -17.37 -0.96
C LEU A 188 1.76 -16.13 -0.27
N HIS A 189 1.18 -15.71 0.87
CA HIS A 189 1.71 -14.61 1.67
C HIS A 189 3.19 -14.81 2.02
N ARG A 190 3.56 -16.01 2.50
CA ARG A 190 4.98 -16.30 2.78
C ARG A 190 5.83 -16.29 1.51
N GLY A 191 5.37 -16.95 0.45
CA GLY A 191 6.08 -17.01 -0.84
C GLY A 191 6.27 -15.65 -1.49
N ALA A 192 5.31 -14.73 -1.31
CA ALA A 192 5.39 -13.38 -1.86
C ALA A 192 6.58 -12.58 -1.30
N PHE A 193 7.00 -12.83 -0.06
CA PHE A 193 8.18 -12.20 0.54
C PHE A 193 9.50 -12.95 0.27
N MET A 194 9.48 -14.07 -0.45
CA MET A 194 10.69 -14.79 -0.88
C MET A 194 11.09 -14.27 -2.25
N LEU A 195 11.96 -13.29 -2.28
CA LEU A 195 12.36 -12.62 -3.51
C LEU A 195 13.47 -13.39 -4.24
N PRO A 196 13.57 -13.28 -5.56
CA PRO A 196 14.74 -13.72 -6.30
C PRO A 196 16.03 -13.02 -5.84
N LYS A 197 17.16 -13.73 -5.85
CA LYS A 197 18.44 -13.20 -5.34
C LYS A 197 18.84 -11.85 -5.93
N TYR A 198 18.63 -11.65 -7.23
CA TYR A 198 18.96 -10.36 -7.87
C TYR A 198 18.15 -9.17 -7.32
N LEU A 199 16.93 -9.41 -6.83
CA LEU A 199 16.13 -8.37 -6.17
C LEU A 199 16.59 -8.13 -4.73
N GLU A 200 16.95 -9.20 -4.01
CA GLU A 200 17.52 -9.06 -2.67
C GLU A 200 18.79 -8.21 -2.74
N ASP A 201 19.71 -8.49 -3.68
CA ASP A 201 20.94 -7.72 -3.85
C ASP A 201 20.65 -6.25 -4.17
N MET A 202 19.70 -5.97 -5.05
CA MET A 202 19.31 -4.59 -5.39
C MET A 202 18.73 -3.82 -4.20
N LEU A 203 17.96 -4.48 -3.35
CA LEU A 203 17.35 -3.86 -2.17
C LEU A 203 18.40 -3.64 -1.07
N GLU A 204 19.32 -4.58 -0.86
CA GLU A 204 20.44 -4.45 0.09
C GLU A 204 21.36 -3.28 -0.29
N ASP A 205 21.73 -3.12 -1.56
CA ASP A 205 22.53 -1.99 -2.04
C ASP A 205 21.87 -0.64 -1.71
N GLU A 206 20.55 -0.54 -1.82
CA GLU A 206 19.79 0.67 -1.49
C GLU A 206 19.68 0.94 0.01
N GLU A 207 19.59 -0.10 0.82
CA GLU A 207 19.60 -0.01 2.27
C GLU A 207 20.96 0.50 2.77
N ASP A 208 22.05 -0.03 2.25
CA ASP A 208 23.42 0.41 2.58
C ASP A 208 23.66 1.86 2.19
N LEU A 209 23.27 2.28 0.99
CA LEU A 209 23.32 3.68 0.55
C LEU A 209 22.50 4.60 1.47
N SER A 210 21.42 4.08 2.05
CA SER A 210 20.59 4.86 2.96
C SER A 210 21.28 5.16 4.27
N LEU A 211 22.11 4.25 4.77
CA LEU A 211 22.83 4.38 6.05
C LEU A 211 24.03 5.35 5.93
N ILE A 212 24.70 5.41 4.78
CA ILE A 212 25.85 6.28 4.54
C ILE A 212 25.48 7.78 4.59
N HIS A 213 24.27 8.14 4.24
CA HIS A 213 23.82 9.54 4.22
C HIS A 213 23.26 10.06 5.56
N ILE A 214 23.31 9.28 6.63
CA ILE A 214 22.89 9.67 8.00
C ILE A 214 24.10 10.04 8.89
N SER A 215 25.33 9.75 8.43
CA SER A 215 26.59 10.10 9.11
C SER A 215 27.12 11.50 8.62
#